data_0571e2868dcb19e8253122a3bf6fe4a7
#
_entry.id   0571e2868dcb19e8253122a3bf6fe4a7
#
_cell.length_a   1.000
_cell.length_b   1.000
_cell.length_c   1.000
_cell.angle_alpha   90.00
_cell.angle_beta   90.00
_cell.angle_gamma   90.00
#
_symmetry.space_group_name_H-M   'P 1'
#
loop_
_entity.id
_entity.type
_entity.pdbx_description
1 polymer ?
#
loop_
_entity_poly.entity_id
_entity_poly.type
_entity_poly.pdbx_seq_one_letter_code
_entity_poly.pdbx_strand_id
1 'polypeptide(L)'
;CPLIQVEEPPHHGRSLQPTTTEADLEFLTEAFNRQLVGVDAEIWVHTCWGNPNQQRVYWEVPSYERAMPYLLQLNADVITFECASSNGRDLALFGKYKTDKKIGIGVVNHCNTVVEPPEYVANLIRRALEFIPPERLVITTDCGFGREGLSRRIAYYKCVSMVEGTNIVRRELGLPEARVRASDASLYFGKRN
;
A
#
# COMPACT_ATOMS: atom_id res chain seq x y z
N CYS A 1 4.89 21.32 5.19
CA CYS A 1 4.12 20.08 5.32
C CYS A 1 5.05 18.99 5.84
N PRO A 2 4.72 18.27 6.91
CA PRO A 2 5.65 17.29 7.50
C PRO A 2 5.75 15.98 6.69
N LEU A 3 4.78 15.70 5.82
CA LEU A 3 4.73 14.50 4.98
C LEU A 3 4.20 14.86 3.61
N ILE A 4 4.82 14.29 2.58
CA ILE A 4 4.41 14.44 1.18
C ILE A 4 4.30 13.03 0.58
N GLN A 5 3.18 12.70 -0.03
CA GLN A 5 3.04 11.50 -0.85
C GLN A 5 3.19 11.85 -2.33
N VAL A 6 4.09 11.15 -3.00
CA VAL A 6 4.32 11.24 -4.44
C VAL A 6 3.72 9.99 -5.09
N GLU A 7 2.93 10.22 -6.12
CA GLU A 7 2.18 9.17 -6.79
C GLU A 7 2.93 8.57 -7.97
N GLU A 8 2.74 7.28 -8.12
CA GLU A 8 2.93 6.49 -9.33
C GLU A 8 4.28 6.68 -10.06
N PRO A 9 5.42 6.33 -9.47
CA PRO A 9 6.63 6.21 -10.27
C PRO A 9 6.41 5.16 -11.37
N PRO A 10 6.81 5.45 -12.61
CA PRO A 10 6.44 4.61 -13.76
C PRO A 10 7.19 3.26 -13.83
N HIS A 11 8.08 2.98 -12.90
CA HIS A 11 9.01 1.84 -12.92
C HIS A 11 8.32 0.50 -13.10
N HIS A 12 7.31 0.21 -12.27
CA HIS A 12 6.62 -1.09 -12.31
C HIS A 12 5.85 -1.28 -13.62
N GLY A 13 5.12 -0.26 -14.08
CA GLY A 13 4.43 -0.32 -15.38
C GLY A 13 5.40 -0.45 -16.56
N ARG A 14 6.51 0.30 -16.53
CA ARG A 14 7.55 0.22 -17.56
C ARG A 14 8.26 -1.13 -17.55
N SER A 15 8.52 -1.71 -16.39
CA SER A 15 9.19 -3.01 -16.29
C SER A 15 8.44 -4.15 -17.00
N LEU A 16 7.14 -3.99 -17.27
CA LEU A 16 6.35 -4.97 -18.02
C LEU A 16 6.56 -4.89 -19.53
N GLN A 17 7.13 -3.82 -20.04
CA GLN A 17 7.33 -3.64 -21.47
C GLN A 17 8.60 -4.38 -21.91
N PRO A 18 8.53 -5.23 -22.96
CA PRO A 18 9.69 -5.99 -23.42
C PRO A 18 10.85 -5.12 -23.91
N THR A 19 10.55 -3.90 -24.34
CA THR A 19 11.53 -2.94 -24.89
C THR A 19 12.24 -2.13 -23.80
N THR A 20 11.75 -2.17 -22.54
CA THR A 20 12.37 -1.42 -21.44
C THR A 20 13.67 -2.10 -21.01
N THR A 21 14.75 -1.35 -21.04
CA THR A 21 16.07 -1.79 -20.60
C THR A 21 16.31 -1.48 -19.12
N GLU A 22 17.37 -2.04 -18.54
CA GLU A 22 17.83 -1.70 -17.19
C GLU A 22 18.21 -0.21 -17.10
N ALA A 23 18.89 0.32 -18.15
CA ALA A 23 19.26 1.73 -18.21
C ALA A 23 18.03 2.67 -18.22
N ASP A 24 16.91 2.25 -18.81
CA ASP A 24 15.66 3.02 -18.75
C ASP A 24 15.12 3.09 -17.31
N LEU A 25 15.19 1.98 -16.56
CA LEU A 25 14.73 1.93 -15.16
C LEU A 25 15.65 2.73 -14.24
N GLU A 26 16.97 2.67 -14.45
CA GLU A 26 17.95 3.52 -13.75
C GLU A 26 17.68 5.00 -14.02
N PHE A 27 17.49 5.39 -15.28
CA PHE A 27 17.15 6.76 -15.65
C PHE A 27 15.87 7.26 -14.94
N LEU A 28 14.85 6.40 -14.88
CA LEU A 28 13.60 6.75 -14.18
C LEU A 28 13.85 6.97 -12.68
N THR A 29 14.70 6.15 -12.05
CA THR A 29 15.09 6.31 -10.65
C THR A 29 15.80 7.63 -10.41
N GLU A 30 16.78 7.98 -11.25
CA GLU A 30 17.48 9.24 -11.16
C GLU A 30 16.53 10.44 -11.38
N ALA A 31 15.68 10.37 -12.38
CA ALA A 31 14.71 11.42 -12.70
C ALA A 31 13.73 11.65 -11.55
N PHE A 32 13.24 10.57 -10.93
CA PHE A 32 12.38 10.65 -9.76
C PHE A 32 13.10 11.27 -8.56
N ASN A 33 14.28 10.78 -8.24
CA ASN A 33 15.06 11.26 -7.11
C ASN A 33 15.45 12.75 -7.24
N ARG A 34 15.67 13.21 -8.46
CA ARG A 34 15.97 14.62 -8.75
C ARG A 34 14.82 15.56 -8.39
N GLN A 35 13.57 15.10 -8.47
CA GLN A 35 12.38 15.88 -8.09
C GLN A 35 12.29 16.12 -6.58
N LEU A 36 12.96 15.30 -5.77
CA LEU A 36 12.91 15.34 -4.32
C LEU A 36 14.08 16.15 -3.71
N VAL A 37 14.99 16.66 -4.54
CA VAL A 37 16.13 17.44 -4.06
C VAL A 37 15.65 18.72 -3.39
N GLY A 38 16.06 18.92 -2.12
CA GLY A 38 15.70 20.10 -1.33
C GLY A 38 14.31 20.05 -0.68
N VAL A 39 13.62 18.91 -0.77
CA VAL A 39 12.35 18.70 -0.05
C VAL A 39 12.69 18.27 1.38
N ASP A 40 12.25 19.06 2.37
CA ASP A 40 12.37 18.77 3.80
C ASP A 40 11.00 18.27 4.32
N ALA A 41 10.74 16.98 4.12
CA ALA A 41 9.53 16.30 4.57
C ALA A 41 9.75 14.78 4.54
N GLU A 42 8.95 14.03 5.31
CA GLU A 42 8.84 12.56 5.15
C GLU A 42 8.20 12.27 3.78
N ILE A 43 8.90 11.51 2.95
CA ILE A 43 8.46 11.20 1.59
C ILE A 43 7.86 9.80 1.54
N TRP A 44 6.60 9.75 1.14
CA TRP A 44 5.91 8.50 0.80
C TRP A 44 5.78 8.38 -0.71
N VAL A 45 6.01 7.19 -1.22
CA VAL A 45 5.81 6.88 -2.64
C VAL A 45 4.75 5.80 -2.75
N HIS A 46 3.70 6.11 -3.50
CA HIS A 46 2.65 5.14 -3.77
C HIS A 46 2.89 4.43 -5.10
N THR A 47 2.88 3.10 -5.06
CA THR A 47 2.89 2.27 -6.26
C THR A 47 1.64 1.38 -6.29
N CYS A 48 0.93 1.40 -7.41
CA CYS A 48 -0.16 0.47 -7.67
C CYS A 48 -0.26 0.17 -9.18
N TRP A 49 -1.02 -0.85 -9.53
CA TRP A 49 -1.22 -1.22 -10.93
C TRP A 49 -2.30 -0.39 -11.62
N GLY A 50 -2.78 0.64 -10.92
CA GLY A 50 -3.86 1.50 -11.38
C GLY A 50 -5.21 0.78 -11.43
N ASN A 51 -6.27 1.54 -11.49
CA ASN A 51 -7.62 1.01 -11.68
C ASN A 51 -8.44 2.01 -12.49
N PRO A 52 -8.16 2.14 -13.81
CA PRO A 52 -8.85 3.11 -14.65
C PRO A 52 -10.36 2.85 -14.76
N ASN A 53 -10.76 1.58 -14.72
CA ASN A 53 -12.16 1.17 -14.77
C ASN A 53 -12.37 0.13 -13.69
N GLN A 54 -12.96 0.47 -12.62
CA GLN A 54 -13.34 -0.42 -11.56
C GLN A 54 -13.68 -1.83 -12.01
N GLN A 55 -13.50 -2.77 -11.12
CA GLN A 55 -13.84 -4.17 -11.32
C GLN A 55 -12.90 -4.92 -12.28
N ARG A 56 -11.61 -4.73 -12.11
CA ARG A 56 -10.62 -5.65 -12.66
C ARG A 56 -10.60 -6.99 -11.88
N VAL A 57 -11.79 -7.51 -11.56
CA VAL A 57 -11.94 -8.78 -10.83
C VAL A 57 -11.37 -9.97 -11.59
N TYR A 58 -11.15 -9.81 -12.90
CA TYR A 58 -10.60 -10.85 -13.78
C TYR A 58 -9.18 -10.58 -14.23
N TRP A 59 -8.55 -9.53 -13.73
CA TRP A 59 -7.20 -9.19 -14.12
C TRP A 59 -6.21 -9.63 -13.05
N GLU A 60 -5.30 -10.48 -13.44
CA GLU A 60 -4.16 -10.82 -12.59
C GLU A 60 -3.18 -9.66 -12.59
N VAL A 61 -3.01 -9.03 -11.43
CA VAL A 61 -2.02 -7.97 -11.28
C VAL A 61 -0.62 -8.52 -11.52
N PRO A 62 0.24 -7.81 -12.27
CA PRO A 62 1.61 -8.23 -12.51
C PRO A 62 2.46 -8.24 -11.23
N SER A 63 3.66 -8.84 -11.31
CA SER A 63 4.61 -8.82 -10.21
C SER A 63 5.50 -7.59 -10.23
N TYR A 64 5.83 -7.07 -9.04
CA TYR A 64 6.83 -6.01 -8.86
C TYR A 64 8.28 -6.50 -9.04
N GLU A 65 8.53 -7.79 -9.23
CA GLU A 65 9.86 -8.40 -9.12
C GLU A 65 10.92 -7.65 -9.94
N ARG A 66 10.65 -7.34 -11.23
CA ARG A 66 11.61 -6.66 -12.09
C ARG A 66 11.82 -5.18 -11.71
N ALA A 67 10.81 -4.53 -11.17
CA ALA A 67 10.89 -3.12 -10.75
C ALA A 67 11.47 -2.93 -9.35
N MET A 68 11.39 -3.96 -8.51
CA MET A 68 11.72 -3.87 -7.08
C MET A 68 13.10 -3.25 -6.79
N PRO A 69 14.20 -3.66 -7.47
CA PRO A 69 15.53 -3.09 -7.20
C PRO A 69 15.59 -1.57 -7.42
N TYR A 70 14.82 -1.07 -8.37
CA TYR A 70 14.79 0.36 -8.74
C TYR A 70 13.85 1.15 -7.82
N LEU A 71 12.70 0.58 -7.49
CA LEU A 71 11.76 1.19 -6.54
C LEU A 71 12.40 1.39 -5.17
N LEU A 72 13.19 0.42 -4.70
CA LEU A 72 13.88 0.52 -3.42
C LEU A 72 15.04 1.54 -3.41
N GLN A 73 15.48 2.04 -4.56
CA GLN A 73 16.49 3.10 -4.69
C GLN A 73 15.87 4.52 -4.73
N LEU A 74 14.56 4.65 -4.75
CA LEU A 74 13.89 5.96 -4.70
C LEU A 74 14.21 6.66 -3.37
N ASN A 75 14.44 7.97 -3.41
CA ASN A 75 14.67 8.80 -2.21
C ASN A 75 13.36 9.00 -1.44
N ALA A 76 12.82 7.94 -0.91
CA ALA A 76 11.60 7.90 -0.13
C ALA A 76 11.83 7.22 1.20
N ASP A 77 11.10 7.64 2.23
CA ASP A 77 11.11 7.03 3.56
C ASP A 77 10.17 5.81 3.61
N VAL A 78 9.05 5.90 2.90
CA VAL A 78 8.05 4.84 2.82
C VAL A 78 7.69 4.59 1.36
N ILE A 79 7.67 3.32 0.94
CA ILE A 79 7.14 2.90 -0.37
C ILE A 79 5.97 1.97 -0.13
N THR A 80 4.82 2.28 -0.73
CA THR A 80 3.62 1.46 -0.60
C THR A 80 3.42 0.59 -1.83
N PHE A 81 2.94 -0.63 -1.61
CA PHE A 81 2.75 -1.66 -2.64
C PHE A 81 1.34 -2.23 -2.58
N GLU A 82 0.76 -2.45 -3.74
CA GLU A 82 -0.51 -3.16 -3.89
C GLU A 82 -0.29 -4.66 -3.61
N CYS A 83 -0.87 -5.17 -2.51
CA CYS A 83 -0.66 -6.55 -2.07
C CYS A 83 -1.98 -7.34 -1.90
N ALA A 84 -3.09 -6.71 -1.53
CA ALA A 84 -4.35 -7.42 -1.33
C ALA A 84 -4.92 -7.97 -2.65
N SER A 85 -4.81 -7.22 -3.75
CA SER A 85 -5.27 -7.63 -5.08
C SER A 85 -4.54 -8.86 -5.63
N SER A 86 -3.27 -9.03 -5.24
CA SER A 86 -2.45 -10.20 -5.59
C SER A 86 -2.46 -11.30 -4.52
N ASN A 87 -3.27 -11.13 -3.47
CA ASN A 87 -3.25 -12.00 -2.29
C ASN A 87 -1.83 -12.18 -1.70
N GLY A 88 -1.04 -11.11 -1.69
CA GLY A 88 0.30 -11.09 -1.10
C GLY A 88 1.34 -11.92 -1.85
N ARG A 89 1.17 -12.13 -3.15
CA ARG A 89 2.11 -12.92 -3.97
C ARG A 89 3.54 -12.42 -3.90
N ASP A 90 3.73 -11.10 -3.89
CA ASP A 90 5.04 -10.45 -3.95
C ASP A 90 5.68 -10.19 -2.57
N LEU A 91 5.05 -10.61 -1.46
CA LEU A 91 5.58 -10.38 -0.11
C LEU A 91 7.00 -10.96 0.08
N ALA A 92 7.30 -12.11 -0.51
CA ALA A 92 8.62 -12.73 -0.43
C ALA A 92 9.74 -11.88 -1.07
N LEU A 93 9.40 -10.94 -1.96
CA LEU A 93 10.36 -10.03 -2.56
C LEU A 93 11.02 -9.12 -1.51
N PHE A 94 10.31 -8.77 -0.42
CA PHE A 94 10.88 -7.98 0.69
C PHE A 94 11.91 -8.76 1.52
N GLY A 95 11.91 -10.09 1.46
CA GLY A 95 12.97 -10.93 1.98
C GLY A 95 14.16 -11.04 1.03
N LYS A 96 13.89 -11.04 -0.28
CA LYS A 96 14.89 -11.14 -1.35
C LYS A 96 15.68 -9.83 -1.51
N TYR A 97 14.99 -8.69 -1.54
CA TYR A 97 15.58 -7.38 -1.74
C TYR A 97 15.67 -6.63 -0.41
N LYS A 98 16.88 -6.44 0.10
CA LYS A 98 17.11 -5.77 1.39
C LYS A 98 16.93 -4.25 1.25
N THR A 99 16.28 -3.65 2.23
CA THR A 99 16.12 -2.20 2.37
C THR A 99 15.96 -1.84 3.85
N ASP A 100 16.31 -0.63 4.21
CA ASP A 100 16.06 -0.03 5.52
C ASP A 100 14.79 0.84 5.53
N LYS A 101 14.20 1.07 4.35
CA LYS A 101 12.97 1.85 4.21
C LYS A 101 11.79 1.17 4.91
N LYS A 102 10.80 1.97 5.29
CA LYS A 102 9.49 1.45 5.66
C LYS A 102 8.74 0.97 4.42
N ILE A 103 8.09 -0.16 4.54
CA ILE A 103 7.29 -0.77 3.47
C ILE A 103 5.82 -0.72 3.86
N GLY A 104 5.06 -0.03 3.03
CA GLY A 104 3.61 -0.01 3.12
C GLY A 104 3.02 -1.16 2.30
N ILE A 105 2.22 -2.01 2.93
CA ILE A 105 1.48 -3.04 2.21
C ILE A 105 -0.01 -2.71 2.17
N GLY A 106 -0.59 -2.77 0.99
CA GLY A 106 -2.04 -2.73 0.81
C GLY A 106 -2.67 -4.02 1.32
N VAL A 107 -3.62 -3.90 2.25
CA VAL A 107 -4.30 -5.04 2.86
C VAL A 107 -5.79 -5.11 2.57
N VAL A 108 -6.30 -4.10 1.87
CA VAL A 108 -7.68 -4.08 1.34
C VAL A 108 -7.66 -3.71 -0.14
N ASN A 109 -8.39 -4.49 -0.93
CA ASN A 109 -8.40 -4.38 -2.38
C ASN A 109 -9.33 -3.24 -2.84
N HIS A 110 -8.84 -2.33 -3.63
CA HIS A 110 -9.60 -1.20 -4.18
C HIS A 110 -10.38 -1.56 -5.45
N CYS A 111 -10.07 -2.71 -6.07
CA CYS A 111 -10.65 -3.12 -7.35
C CYS A 111 -11.99 -3.86 -7.24
N ASN A 112 -12.46 -4.16 -6.03
CA ASN A 112 -13.72 -4.86 -5.81
C ASN A 112 -14.56 -4.23 -4.69
N THR A 113 -15.83 -4.59 -4.63
CA THR A 113 -16.80 -4.07 -3.66
C THR A 113 -16.92 -4.92 -2.39
N VAL A 114 -16.15 -5.99 -2.28
CA VAL A 114 -16.12 -6.85 -1.09
C VAL A 114 -15.38 -6.12 0.03
N VAL A 115 -16.00 -6.04 1.20
CA VAL A 115 -15.30 -5.61 2.41
C VAL A 115 -14.59 -6.83 2.97
N GLU A 116 -13.29 -6.78 3.02
CA GLU A 116 -12.46 -7.86 3.55
C GLU A 116 -12.76 -8.07 5.03
N PRO A 117 -12.95 -9.33 5.50
CA PRO A 117 -13.05 -9.58 6.95
C PRO A 117 -11.75 -9.15 7.68
N PRO A 118 -11.82 -8.63 8.92
CA PRO A 118 -10.63 -8.26 9.69
C PRO A 118 -9.59 -9.37 9.80
N GLU A 119 -10.03 -10.62 9.91
CA GLU A 119 -9.12 -11.77 9.96
C GLU A 119 -8.37 -12.02 8.64
N TYR A 120 -8.99 -11.71 7.48
CA TYR A 120 -8.29 -11.75 6.19
C TYR A 120 -7.14 -10.73 6.16
N VAL A 121 -7.42 -9.51 6.63
CA VAL A 121 -6.41 -8.44 6.76
C VAL A 121 -5.29 -8.88 7.71
N ALA A 122 -5.64 -9.41 8.89
CA ALA A 122 -4.67 -9.90 9.87
C ALA A 122 -3.76 -11.00 9.28
N ASN A 123 -4.33 -11.94 8.53
CA ASN A 123 -3.55 -13.01 7.89
C ASN A 123 -2.57 -12.47 6.85
N LEU A 124 -2.95 -11.45 6.08
CA LEU A 124 -2.03 -10.83 5.12
C LEU A 124 -0.88 -10.10 5.84
N ILE A 125 -1.18 -9.42 6.96
CA ILE A 125 -0.17 -8.75 7.79
C ILE A 125 0.78 -9.78 8.42
N ARG A 126 0.30 -10.89 8.97
CA ARG A 126 1.14 -11.97 9.53
C ARG A 126 2.12 -12.51 8.49
N ARG A 127 1.67 -12.72 7.26
CA ARG A 127 2.52 -13.15 6.15
C ARG A 127 3.56 -12.11 5.77
N ALA A 128 3.21 -10.82 5.83
CA ALA A 128 4.17 -9.75 5.58
C ALA A 128 5.25 -9.68 6.66
N LEU A 129 4.89 -9.95 7.92
CA LEU A 129 5.82 -9.99 9.06
C LEU A 129 6.88 -11.10 8.97
N GLU A 130 6.68 -12.10 8.10
CA GLU A 130 7.73 -13.09 7.81
C GLU A 130 8.94 -12.46 7.11
N PHE A 131 8.77 -11.32 6.43
CA PHE A 131 9.79 -10.68 5.61
C PHE A 131 10.13 -9.25 6.05
N ILE A 132 9.18 -8.56 6.68
CA ILE A 132 9.27 -7.14 7.05
C ILE A 132 9.11 -7.05 8.57
N PRO A 133 10.12 -6.54 9.31
CA PRO A 133 10.00 -6.36 10.75
C PRO A 133 8.93 -5.31 11.10
N PRO A 134 8.24 -5.46 12.26
CA PRO A 134 7.08 -4.65 12.62
C PRO A 134 7.33 -3.13 12.59
N GLU A 135 8.52 -2.70 13.00
CA GLU A 135 8.91 -1.28 13.06
C GLU A 135 9.05 -0.63 11.68
N ARG A 136 9.17 -1.43 10.62
CA ARG A 136 9.24 -0.98 9.23
C ARG A 136 7.98 -1.27 8.43
N LEU A 137 7.01 -1.97 9.01
CA LEU A 137 5.77 -2.32 8.33
C LEU A 137 4.73 -1.21 8.50
N VAL A 138 4.22 -0.69 7.40
CA VAL A 138 3.12 0.27 7.35
C VAL A 138 1.92 -0.40 6.69
N ILE A 139 0.72 -0.21 7.25
CA ILE A 139 -0.51 -0.80 6.73
C ILE A 139 -1.28 0.26 5.95
N THR A 140 -1.60 -0.05 4.69
CA THR A 140 -2.28 0.85 3.77
C THR A 140 -3.43 0.15 3.05
N THR A 141 -4.14 0.88 2.20
CA THR A 141 -5.00 0.34 1.16
C THR A 141 -4.16 0.05 -0.08
N ASP A 142 -4.58 -0.85 -0.96
CA ASP A 142 -3.88 -1.11 -2.22
C ASP A 142 -3.77 0.16 -3.07
N CYS A 143 -4.84 0.95 -3.13
CA CYS A 143 -4.89 2.24 -3.81
C CYS A 143 -6.03 3.08 -3.23
N GLY A 144 -6.19 4.31 -3.70
CA GLY A 144 -7.28 5.19 -3.32
C GLY A 144 -8.66 4.68 -3.78
N PHE A 145 -9.69 5.00 -3.02
CA PHE A 145 -11.08 4.61 -3.28
C PHE A 145 -11.87 5.66 -4.09
N GLY A 146 -11.22 6.69 -4.59
CA GLY A 146 -11.85 7.81 -5.28
C GLY A 146 -12.34 7.51 -6.70
N ARG A 147 -12.22 6.28 -7.17
CA ARG A 147 -12.61 5.91 -8.52
C ARG A 147 -14.04 5.38 -8.59
N GLU A 148 -14.60 5.41 -9.79
CA GLU A 148 -16.00 5.11 -10.08
C GLU A 148 -16.44 3.71 -9.61
N GLY A 149 -17.63 3.57 -8.97
CA GLY A 149 -18.30 2.34 -8.55
C GLY A 149 -17.98 1.83 -7.15
N LEU A 150 -16.92 2.31 -6.52
CA LEU A 150 -16.74 2.04 -5.10
C LEU A 150 -17.51 3.10 -4.30
N SER A 151 -18.63 2.72 -3.71
CA SER A 151 -19.41 3.66 -2.91
C SER A 151 -18.62 4.10 -1.66
N ARG A 152 -18.86 5.35 -1.22
CA ARG A 152 -18.29 5.85 0.04
C ARG A 152 -18.53 4.89 1.21
N ARG A 153 -19.69 4.23 1.25
CA ARG A 153 -20.03 3.30 2.32
C ARG A 153 -19.12 2.07 2.32
N ILE A 154 -18.86 1.50 1.15
CA ILE A 154 -17.95 0.35 1.01
C ILE A 154 -16.52 0.76 1.38
N ALA A 155 -16.03 1.88 0.85
CA ALA A 155 -14.70 2.41 1.17
C ALA A 155 -14.53 2.61 2.68
N TYR A 156 -15.54 3.17 3.33
CA TYR A 156 -15.58 3.37 4.78
C TYR A 156 -15.41 2.04 5.54
N TYR A 157 -16.20 1.01 5.20
CA TYR A 157 -16.09 -0.27 5.88
C TYR A 157 -14.81 -1.02 5.55
N LYS A 158 -14.22 -0.85 4.37
CA LYS A 158 -12.87 -1.35 4.07
C LYS A 158 -11.83 -0.72 5.01
N CYS A 159 -11.91 0.58 5.27
CA CYS A 159 -11.02 1.24 6.24
C CYS A 159 -11.26 0.74 7.68
N VAL A 160 -12.51 0.49 8.08
CA VAL A 160 -12.83 -0.13 9.38
C VAL A 160 -12.15 -1.50 9.50
N SER A 161 -12.39 -2.36 8.52
CA SER A 161 -11.80 -3.71 8.49
C SER A 161 -10.28 -3.69 8.51
N MET A 162 -9.67 -2.74 7.79
CA MET A 162 -8.22 -2.55 7.79
C MET A 162 -7.69 -2.27 9.20
N VAL A 163 -8.33 -1.36 9.96
CA VAL A 163 -7.88 -1.02 11.32
C VAL A 163 -8.17 -2.16 12.29
N GLU A 164 -9.33 -2.81 12.20
CA GLU A 164 -9.69 -3.95 13.05
C GLU A 164 -8.73 -5.13 12.83
N GLY A 165 -8.45 -5.48 11.58
CA GLY A 165 -7.49 -6.53 11.25
C GLY A 165 -6.06 -6.20 11.70
N THR A 166 -5.64 -4.95 11.56
CA THR A 166 -4.35 -4.48 12.10
C THR A 166 -4.31 -4.61 13.63
N ASN A 167 -5.39 -4.30 14.32
CA ASN A 167 -5.47 -4.43 15.78
C ASN A 167 -5.40 -5.88 16.26
N ILE A 168 -5.89 -6.85 15.49
CA ILE A 168 -5.68 -8.27 15.80
C ILE A 168 -4.19 -8.56 15.92
N VAL A 169 -3.41 -8.16 14.91
CA VAL A 169 -1.96 -8.41 14.89
C VAL A 169 -1.22 -7.57 15.93
N ARG A 170 -1.65 -6.32 16.16
CA ARG A 170 -1.05 -5.49 17.21
C ARG A 170 -1.20 -6.12 18.59
N ARG A 171 -2.36 -6.71 18.92
CA ARG A 171 -2.55 -7.48 20.16
C ARG A 171 -1.60 -8.68 20.26
N GLU A 172 -1.45 -9.43 19.17
CA GLU A 172 -0.52 -10.58 19.12
C GLU A 172 0.93 -10.17 19.39
N LEU A 173 1.31 -8.97 18.94
CA LEU A 173 2.65 -8.41 19.14
C LEU A 173 2.80 -7.66 20.47
N GLY A 174 1.76 -7.58 21.30
CA GLY A 174 1.77 -6.80 22.54
C GLY A 174 1.82 -5.27 22.32
N LEU A 175 1.41 -4.81 21.15
CA LEU A 175 1.38 -3.39 20.79
C LEU A 175 0.02 -2.75 21.10
N PRO A 176 -0.03 -1.46 21.47
CA PRO A 176 -1.30 -0.77 21.71
C PRO A 176 -2.16 -0.73 20.44
N GLU A 177 -3.47 -0.96 20.61
CA GLU A 177 -4.42 -0.92 19.49
C GLU A 177 -4.65 0.51 19.00
N ALA A 178 -4.84 0.65 17.69
CA ALA A 178 -5.30 1.89 17.08
C ALA A 178 -6.80 2.06 17.31
N ARG A 179 -7.23 3.30 17.59
CA ARG A 179 -8.66 3.60 17.72
C ARG A 179 -9.36 3.45 16.36
N VAL A 180 -10.41 2.63 16.32
CA VAL A 180 -11.28 2.52 15.14
C VAL A 180 -12.28 3.68 15.18
N ARG A 181 -11.87 4.86 14.72
CA ARG A 181 -12.70 6.07 14.76
C ARG A 181 -14.04 5.90 14.06
N ALA A 182 -14.08 5.06 13.05
CA ALA A 182 -15.26 4.78 12.26
C ALA A 182 -16.36 4.02 13.02
N SER A 183 -16.01 3.22 14.03
CA SER A 183 -16.95 2.51 14.90
C SER A 183 -17.26 3.27 16.19
N ASP A 184 -16.70 4.45 16.38
CA ASP A 184 -16.90 5.26 17.57
C ASP A 184 -18.27 5.95 17.54
N ALA A 185 -19.20 5.48 18.33
CA ALA A 185 -20.54 6.02 18.43
C ALA A 185 -20.59 7.52 18.81
N SER A 186 -19.55 8.03 19.50
CA SER A 186 -19.45 9.44 19.86
C SER A 186 -19.21 10.36 18.66
N LEU A 187 -18.75 9.80 17.54
CA LEU A 187 -18.50 10.53 16.30
C LEU A 187 -19.68 10.46 15.31
N TYR A 188 -20.79 9.82 15.68
CA TYR A 188 -22.00 9.78 14.84
C TYR A 188 -22.57 11.18 14.65
N PHE A 189 -22.81 11.54 13.39
CA PHE A 189 -23.60 12.69 13.02
C PHE A 189 -25.04 12.47 13.50
N GLY A 190 -25.41 12.93 14.67
CA GLY A 190 -26.77 12.73 15.16
C GLY A 190 -27.04 13.18 16.57
N LYS A 191 -26.07 13.44 17.38
CA LYS A 191 -26.29 14.20 18.63
C LYS A 191 -26.30 15.69 18.29
N ARG A 192 -27.41 16.16 17.72
CA ARG A 192 -27.80 17.57 17.90
C ARG A 192 -28.24 17.69 19.35
N ASN A 193 -27.45 18.37 20.15
CA ASN A 193 -27.91 18.91 21.43
C ASN A 193 -28.91 20.02 21.15
#